data_ac18e8cb67ccbba88f94b7d732443401
#
_entry.id   ac18e8cb67ccbba88f94b7d732443401
#
_cell.length_a   1.000
_cell.length_b   1.000
_cell.length_c   1.000
_cell.angle_alpha   90.00
_cell.angle_beta   90.00
_cell.angle_gamma   90.00
#
_symmetry.space_group_name_H-M   'P 1'
#
loop_
_entity.id
_entity.type
_entity.pdbx_description
1 polymer ?
#
loop_
_entity_poly.entity_id
_entity_poly.type
_entity_poly.pdbx_seq_one_letter_code
_entity_poly.pdbx_strand_id
1 'polypeptide(L)'
;MQKNLIVEEFKEFLEAEALLFRDNPDIHQDCVKELADLVYVCYQYAANMSWDLDKALNLVHESNMSKLGDNGEPIYREDGKVLKGPNYKPPNLSTCL
;
A
#
# COMPACT_ATOMS: atom_id res chain seq x y z
N MET A 1 11.19 -6.67 -16.83
CA MET A 1 12.30 -6.37 -15.93
C MET A 1 11.82 -5.70 -14.65
N GLN A 2 11.14 -4.59 -14.73
CA GLN A 2 10.70 -3.87 -13.51
C GLN A 2 9.65 -4.62 -12.69
N LYS A 3 8.76 -5.33 -13.35
CA LYS A 3 7.82 -6.21 -12.68
C LYS A 3 8.53 -7.25 -11.80
N ASN A 4 9.64 -7.80 -12.30
CA ASN A 4 10.42 -8.79 -11.55
C ASN A 4 11.10 -8.17 -10.33
N LEU A 5 11.49 -6.89 -10.42
CA LEU A 5 12.05 -6.16 -9.26
C LEU A 5 11.00 -6.01 -8.15
N ILE A 6 9.75 -5.72 -8.50
CA ILE A 6 8.67 -5.64 -7.51
C ILE A 6 8.49 -6.97 -6.79
N VAL A 7 8.45 -8.06 -7.53
CA VAL A 7 8.31 -9.41 -6.94
C VAL A 7 9.51 -9.72 -6.04
N GLU A 8 10.71 -9.41 -6.49
CA GLU A 8 11.94 -9.65 -5.72
C GLU A 8 11.94 -8.88 -4.42
N GLU A 9 11.64 -7.59 -4.46
CA GLU A 9 11.61 -6.76 -3.26
C GLU A 9 10.49 -7.17 -2.31
N PHE A 10 9.37 -7.63 -2.84
CA PHE A 10 8.29 -8.14 -2.01
C PHE A 10 8.72 -9.40 -1.26
N LYS A 11 9.43 -10.31 -1.92
CA LYS A 11 9.96 -11.51 -1.27
C LYS A 11 10.96 -11.15 -0.17
N GLU A 12 11.86 -10.21 -0.43
CA GLU A 12 12.83 -9.74 0.57
C GLU A 12 12.12 -9.13 1.79
N PHE A 13 11.05 -8.35 1.55
CA PHE A 13 10.24 -7.82 2.63
C PHE A 13 9.62 -8.94 3.47
N LEU A 14 9.04 -9.96 2.83
CA LEU A 14 8.42 -11.08 3.55
C LEU A 14 9.44 -11.85 4.39
N GLU A 15 10.66 -12.02 3.89
CA GLU A 15 11.74 -12.68 4.66
C GLU A 15 12.11 -11.87 5.90
N ALA A 16 12.22 -10.55 5.77
CA ALA A 16 12.50 -9.68 6.91
C ALA A 16 11.33 -9.66 7.90
N GLU A 17 10.11 -9.61 7.39
CA GLU A 17 8.89 -9.59 8.21
C GLU A 17 8.77 -10.87 9.05
N ALA A 18 9.17 -12.00 8.51
CA ALA A 18 9.10 -13.28 9.23
C ALA A 18 9.98 -13.32 10.48
N LEU A 19 10.91 -12.39 10.64
CA LEU A 19 11.81 -12.32 11.81
C LEU A 19 11.32 -11.34 12.87
N LEU A 20 10.22 -10.62 12.63
CA LEU A 20 9.76 -9.56 13.55
C LEU A 20 9.40 -10.09 14.94
N PHE A 21 9.10 -11.38 15.07
CA PHE A 21 8.80 -11.99 16.37
C PHE A 21 9.95 -11.87 17.37
N ARG A 22 11.17 -11.62 16.89
CA ARG A 22 12.36 -11.50 17.74
C ARG A 22 12.43 -10.18 18.52
N ASP A 23 11.57 -9.22 18.18
CA ASP A 23 11.45 -7.93 18.87
C ASP A 23 12.79 -7.23 19.12
N ASN A 24 13.65 -7.21 18.10
CA ASN A 24 14.95 -6.58 18.10
C ASN A 24 14.89 -5.34 17.23
N PRO A 25 15.34 -4.15 17.72
CA PRO A 25 15.31 -2.92 16.91
C PRO A 25 16.01 -3.04 15.57
N ASP A 26 17.11 -3.78 15.48
CA ASP A 26 17.85 -3.97 14.23
C ASP A 26 17.01 -4.76 13.22
N ILE A 27 16.26 -5.76 13.68
CA ILE A 27 15.37 -6.55 12.83
C ILE A 27 14.23 -5.67 12.32
N HIS A 28 13.66 -4.82 13.18
CA HIS A 28 12.63 -3.88 12.76
C HIS A 28 13.16 -2.87 11.75
N GLN A 29 14.37 -2.36 11.92
CA GLN A 29 14.99 -1.47 10.95
C GLN A 29 15.19 -2.15 9.60
N ASP A 30 15.64 -3.40 9.59
CA ASP A 30 15.79 -4.18 8.35
C ASP A 30 14.44 -4.34 7.64
N CYS A 31 13.40 -4.62 8.39
CA CYS A 31 12.06 -4.77 7.81
C CYS A 31 11.56 -3.46 7.21
N VAL A 32 11.76 -2.34 7.88
CA VAL A 32 11.41 -1.01 7.36
C VAL A 32 12.20 -0.71 6.09
N LYS A 33 13.49 -1.05 6.07
CA LYS A 33 14.34 -0.87 4.89
C LYS A 33 13.80 -1.67 3.70
N GLU A 34 13.43 -2.93 3.91
CA GLU A 34 12.89 -3.77 2.85
C GLU A 34 11.53 -3.27 2.37
N LEU A 35 10.70 -2.76 3.28
CA LEU A 35 9.43 -2.16 2.90
C LEU A 35 9.67 -0.89 2.05
N ALA A 36 10.63 -0.08 2.43
CA ALA A 36 10.99 1.13 1.67
C ALA A 36 11.52 0.77 0.28
N ASP A 37 12.34 -0.27 0.17
CA ASP A 37 12.84 -0.74 -1.14
C ASP A 37 11.68 -1.18 -2.04
N LEU A 38 10.70 -1.89 -1.48
CA LEU A 38 9.52 -2.32 -2.23
C LEU A 38 8.75 -1.10 -2.78
N VAL A 39 8.51 -0.12 -1.95
CA VAL A 39 7.82 1.12 -2.39
C VAL A 39 8.64 1.84 -3.44
N TYR A 40 9.96 1.89 -3.28
CA TYR A 40 10.87 2.54 -4.21
C TYR A 40 10.75 1.95 -5.62
N VAL A 41 10.78 0.61 -5.74
CA VAL A 41 10.66 -0.02 -7.07
C VAL A 41 9.25 0.12 -7.65
N CYS A 42 8.22 0.24 -6.81
CA CYS A 42 6.87 0.56 -7.29
C CYS A 42 6.85 1.96 -7.95
N TYR A 43 7.50 2.94 -7.33
CA TYR A 43 7.61 4.27 -7.92
C TYR A 43 8.43 4.26 -9.22
N GLN A 44 9.50 3.47 -9.28
CA GLN A 44 10.27 3.31 -10.51
C GLN A 44 9.42 2.75 -11.64
N TYR A 45 8.59 1.75 -11.33
CA TYR A 45 7.67 1.18 -12.32
C TYR A 45 6.72 2.25 -12.85
N ALA A 46 6.10 3.00 -11.95
CA ALA A 46 5.18 4.06 -12.34
C ALA A 46 5.87 5.13 -13.20
N ALA A 47 7.11 5.52 -12.83
CA ALA A 47 7.87 6.51 -13.59
C ALA A 47 8.14 6.04 -15.01
N ASN A 48 8.49 4.77 -15.19
CA ASN A 48 8.72 4.22 -16.53
C ASN A 48 7.45 4.12 -17.37
N MET A 49 6.30 4.00 -16.72
CA MET A 49 5.01 4.02 -17.41
C MET A 49 4.47 5.44 -17.61
N SER A 50 5.16 6.45 -17.09
CA SER A 50 4.72 7.86 -17.08
C SER A 50 3.41 8.05 -16.29
N TRP A 51 3.19 7.26 -15.24
CA TRP A 51 2.04 7.40 -14.37
C TRP A 51 2.37 8.28 -13.16
N ASP A 52 1.40 9.08 -12.73
CA ASP A 52 1.51 9.92 -11.52
C ASP A 52 1.04 9.09 -10.31
N LEU A 53 1.96 8.34 -9.73
CA LEU A 53 1.63 7.45 -8.61
C LEU A 53 1.30 8.23 -7.33
N ASP A 54 1.93 9.37 -7.08
CA ASP A 54 1.60 10.21 -5.93
C ASP A 54 0.15 10.66 -5.97
N LYS A 55 -0.29 11.15 -7.12
CA LYS A 55 -1.67 11.56 -7.31
C LYS A 55 -2.63 10.37 -7.16
N ALA A 56 -2.26 9.22 -7.74
CA ALA A 56 -3.06 8.02 -7.64
C ALA A 56 -3.20 7.58 -6.18
N LEU A 57 -2.13 7.61 -5.38
CA LEU A 57 -2.18 7.27 -3.97
C LEU A 57 -3.10 8.20 -3.19
N ASN A 58 -3.07 9.50 -3.48
CA ASN A 58 -3.95 10.46 -2.83
C ASN A 58 -5.42 10.18 -3.17
N LEU A 59 -5.72 9.89 -4.43
CA LEU A 59 -7.09 9.58 -4.86
C LEU A 59 -7.59 8.26 -4.27
N VAL A 60 -6.71 7.26 -4.19
CA VAL A 60 -7.05 5.98 -3.54
C VAL A 60 -7.29 6.20 -2.05
N HIS A 61 -6.47 7.03 -1.41
CA HIS A 61 -6.67 7.36 0.00
C HIS A 61 -8.04 8.02 0.23
N GLU A 62 -8.40 9.01 -0.58
CA GLU A 62 -9.72 9.64 -0.50
C GLU A 62 -10.85 8.62 -0.67
N SER A 63 -10.69 7.71 -1.64
CA SER A 63 -11.66 6.63 -1.85
C SER A 63 -11.77 5.73 -0.61
N ASN A 64 -10.63 5.36 -0.02
CA ASN A 64 -10.62 4.55 1.20
C ASN A 64 -11.29 5.26 2.37
N MET A 65 -11.07 6.56 2.51
CA MET A 65 -11.74 7.36 3.55
C MET A 65 -13.25 7.44 3.33
N SER A 66 -13.70 7.38 2.07
CA SER A 66 -15.13 7.37 1.77
C SER A 66 -15.85 6.06 2.12
N LYS A 67 -15.08 5.01 2.49
CA LYS A 67 -15.66 3.74 2.98
C LYS A 67 -16.20 3.86 4.39
N LEU A 68 -15.85 4.91 5.12
CA LEU A 68 -16.27 5.08 6.51
C LEU A 68 -17.79 5.23 6.62
N GLY A 69 -18.34 4.79 7.78
CA GLY A 69 -19.75 4.99 8.07
C GLY A 69 -20.08 6.44 8.36
N ASP A 70 -21.38 6.73 8.53
CA ASP A 70 -21.89 8.09 8.78
C ASP A 70 -21.30 8.73 10.06
N ASN A 71 -20.85 7.89 11.00
CA ASN A 71 -20.20 8.36 12.24
C ASN A 71 -18.70 8.64 12.05
N GLY A 72 -18.17 8.52 10.82
CA GLY A 72 -16.76 8.73 10.55
C GLY A 72 -15.86 7.55 10.93
N GLU A 73 -16.45 6.40 11.30
CA GLU A 73 -15.71 5.22 11.71
C GLU A 73 -15.80 4.12 10.67
N PRO A 74 -14.74 3.25 10.58
CA PRO A 74 -14.78 2.14 9.64
C PRO A 74 -15.81 1.09 10.04
N ILE A 75 -16.38 0.44 9.02
CA ILE A 75 -17.28 -0.70 9.19
C ILE A 75 -16.48 -1.95 8.81
N TYR A 76 -16.38 -2.90 9.75
CA TYR A 76 -15.53 -4.08 9.55
C TYR A 76 -16.35 -5.33 9.23
N ARG A 77 -15.80 -6.17 8.34
CA ARG A 77 -16.26 -7.52 8.15
C ARG A 77 -15.70 -8.41 9.29
N GLU A 78 -16.24 -9.61 9.48
CA GLU A 78 -15.81 -10.52 10.56
C GLU A 78 -14.30 -10.83 10.53
N ASP A 79 -13.70 -10.87 9.34
CA ASP A 79 -12.27 -11.12 9.18
C ASP A 79 -11.40 -9.87 9.33
N GLY A 80 -11.98 -8.74 9.72
CA GLY A 80 -11.27 -7.49 9.94
C GLY A 80 -11.14 -6.60 8.71
N LYS A 81 -11.66 -7.02 7.56
CA LYS A 81 -11.63 -6.19 6.35
C LYS A 81 -12.60 -5.03 6.46
N VAL A 82 -12.16 -3.83 6.07
CA VAL A 82 -13.03 -2.65 6.03
C VAL A 82 -14.02 -2.78 4.89
N LEU A 83 -15.31 -2.66 5.21
CA LEU A 83 -16.39 -2.68 4.23
C LEU A 83 -16.65 -1.29 3.68
N LYS A 84 -17.29 -1.24 2.50
CA LYS A 84 -17.71 0.01 1.88
C LYS A 84 -18.92 0.55 2.62
N GLY A 85 -18.80 1.74 3.19
CA GLY A 85 -19.90 2.42 3.84
C GLY A 85 -20.85 3.05 2.84
N PRO A 86 -21.92 3.73 3.33
CA PRO A 86 -22.98 4.27 2.48
C PRO A 86 -22.52 5.39 1.55
N ASN A 87 -21.42 6.06 1.86
CA ASN A 87 -20.90 7.18 1.09
C ASN A 87 -19.70 6.81 0.21
N TYR A 88 -19.44 5.52 0.04
CA TYR A 88 -18.27 5.05 -0.70
C TYR A 88 -18.27 5.55 -2.14
N LYS A 89 -17.10 6.06 -2.58
CA LYS A 89 -16.85 6.48 -3.95
C LYS A 89 -15.58 5.80 -4.44
N PRO A 90 -15.64 5.01 -5.53
CA PRO A 90 -14.43 4.41 -6.09
C PRO A 90 -13.49 5.49 -6.64
N PRO A 91 -12.17 5.25 -6.67
CA PRO A 91 -11.23 6.23 -7.19
C PRO A 91 -11.33 6.31 -8.71
N ASN A 92 -11.25 7.54 -9.24
CA ASN A 92 -11.09 7.76 -10.68
C ASN A 92 -9.65 8.16 -10.94
N LEU A 93 -8.88 7.28 -11.58
CA LEU A 93 -7.45 7.47 -11.79
C LEU A 93 -7.10 7.91 -13.21
N SER A 94 -8.10 8.30 -14.01
CA SER A 94 -7.90 8.67 -15.42
C SER A 94 -6.91 9.82 -15.60
N THR A 95 -6.77 10.71 -14.61
CA THR A 95 -5.85 11.84 -14.67
C THR A 95 -4.43 11.51 -14.19
N CYS A 96 -4.17 10.27 -13.81
CA CYS A 96 -2.86 9.82 -13.35
C CYS A 96 -2.03 9.19 -14.46
N LEU A 97 -2.58 9.01 -15.62
CA LEU A 97 -1.94 8.35 -16.77
C LEU A 97 -1.05 9.30 -17.56
#